data_610a764ef0f624e170ee7f1daf27693b
#
_entry.id   610a764ef0f624e170ee7f1daf27693b
#
_cell.length_a   1.000
_cell.length_b   1.000
_cell.length_c   1.000
_cell.angle_alpha   90.00
_cell.angle_beta   90.00
_cell.angle_gamma   90.00
#
_symmetry.space_group_name_H-M   'P 1'
#
loop_
_entity.id
_entity.type
_entity.pdbx_description
1 polymer ?
#
loop_
_entity_poly.entity_id
_entity_poly.type
_entity_poly.pdbx_seq_one_letter_code
_entity_poly.pdbx_strand_id
1 'polypeptide(L)'
;MATYSRPGVYVQEVSLPQAVQLANVSQAVGAMAGWLNKGSTAAPVLVSSWSEFVKNFGSLNDSYPTTWAAYSFFANGGRQLYVQRLAGTGAAAGTIAFNDGSGTTLTATVTAASATAGTVTYTASNSFSSGQTVSITGLSTSAFNLTSVTIATATSSQFTVTNAATGTAVTGASATATVVTTSNPVFTLTAINPGAWANSYAAQIVPGGDSTTFGLNIYSVSGTNYTLVESFQDLSMSSTARGYVRSVINTLSTYATIGASGFDATKTPFKTATLPTLFASGADGTAPSRTDYYNAASSPATGAWANFDVINNPLVIYAPDAAYAATSTLTTQLHGDAMIYAATRDDAFVVIDTQSGLSASAAQTNVTATLAVAAASTTGNIAAAYYPWINIPDGNKIPGATRLQAPGAAIVGQYLATDASRGVFKTPAGLGNKIALAVSTEHLFTNAELDALNSSADPVNAIRQVPGAGIVVMGGRTLDNTANNRYINIRRSLIFIEKQIKDLASFAIFENNDARLWSQIRSSLNSFLLGYWQQGGLRGTDPKQAYYVKVDESTTTFSDIQNGRVNIEVGVALQYPAEFVVIKLGQLTGNASA
;
A
#
# COMPACT_ATOMS: atom_id res chain seq x y z
N MET A 1 9.96 0.16 59.88
CA MET A 1 9.59 1.56 60.25
C MET A 1 10.78 2.17 60.95
N ALA A 2 11.32 3.25 60.42
CA ALA A 2 12.38 3.99 61.09
C ALA A 2 11.77 4.69 62.31
N THR A 3 12.24 4.36 63.53
CA THR A 3 11.81 5.00 64.80
C THR A 3 12.59 6.28 64.98
N TYR A 4 11.94 7.42 64.84
CA TYR A 4 12.51 8.74 65.09
C TYR A 4 12.54 9.00 66.62
N SER A 5 13.74 9.15 67.21
CA SER A 5 13.92 9.25 68.66
C SER A 5 14.36 10.62 69.12
N ARG A 6 14.56 11.61 68.26
CA ARG A 6 14.98 12.99 68.60
C ARG A 6 14.27 14.02 67.73
N PRO A 7 13.97 15.21 68.21
CA PRO A 7 13.53 16.31 67.36
C PRO A 7 14.62 16.68 66.38
N GLY A 8 14.31 16.63 65.03
CA GLY A 8 15.25 16.93 63.97
C GLY A 8 14.56 16.82 62.63
N VAL A 9 15.21 17.35 61.57
CA VAL A 9 14.76 17.20 60.18
C VAL A 9 15.32 15.88 59.69
N TYR A 10 14.44 14.96 59.31
CA TYR A 10 14.80 13.67 58.74
C TYR A 10 14.48 13.67 57.26
N VAL A 11 15.49 13.43 56.42
CA VAL A 11 15.31 13.25 54.98
C VAL A 11 15.20 11.74 54.74
N GLN A 12 14.05 11.31 54.26
CA GLN A 12 13.83 9.95 53.81
C GLN A 12 13.76 9.95 52.31
N GLU A 13 14.70 9.30 51.64
CA GLU A 13 14.57 8.98 50.23
C GLU A 13 13.45 7.95 50.06
N VAL A 14 12.35 8.40 49.51
CA VAL A 14 11.28 7.53 49.05
C VAL A 14 11.47 7.41 47.56
N SER A 15 11.73 6.20 47.06
CA SER A 15 11.63 5.94 45.60
C SER A 15 10.18 6.20 45.21
N LEU A 16 9.93 7.36 44.63
CA LEU A 16 8.70 7.63 43.93
C LEU A 16 8.59 6.62 42.81
N PRO A 17 7.40 6.04 42.55
CA PRO A 17 7.23 5.23 41.34
C PRO A 17 7.73 6.07 40.16
N GLN A 18 8.73 5.52 39.45
CA GLN A 18 9.25 6.17 38.24
C GLN A 18 8.05 6.51 37.37
N ALA A 19 7.93 7.79 37.00
CA ALA A 19 7.04 8.17 35.93
C ALA A 19 7.35 7.23 34.79
N VAL A 20 6.34 6.49 34.31
CA VAL A 20 6.48 5.61 33.17
C VAL A 20 7.06 6.48 32.06
N GLN A 21 8.34 6.32 31.75
CA GLN A 21 8.90 6.91 30.56
C GLN A 21 8.19 6.23 29.39
N LEU A 22 7.21 6.94 28.85
CA LEU A 22 6.55 6.50 27.64
C LEU A 22 7.60 6.46 26.54
N ALA A 23 7.96 5.24 26.18
CA ALA A 23 8.78 5.00 25.02
C ALA A 23 8.07 5.60 23.80
N ASN A 24 8.76 6.53 23.15
CA ASN A 24 8.45 7.09 21.84
C ASN A 24 7.03 7.67 21.67
N VAL A 25 6.99 8.98 21.70
CA VAL A 25 5.89 9.79 21.17
C VAL A 25 5.47 9.23 19.81
N SER A 26 4.24 8.75 19.67
CA SER A 26 3.71 8.23 18.40
C SER A 26 3.74 9.34 17.35
N GLN A 27 4.78 9.34 16.51
CA GLN A 27 4.87 10.27 15.39
C GLN A 27 3.90 9.84 14.29
N ALA A 28 3.41 10.81 13.52
CA ALA A 28 2.58 10.53 12.37
C ALA A 28 3.38 9.76 11.31
N VAL A 29 2.70 8.85 10.61
CA VAL A 29 3.26 8.04 9.51
C VAL A 29 2.46 8.26 8.24
N GLY A 30 3.10 8.08 7.09
CA GLY A 30 2.40 8.11 5.80
C GLY A 30 1.53 6.86 5.61
N ALA A 31 0.36 7.03 5.03
CA ALA A 31 -0.53 5.95 4.66
C ALA A 31 -1.00 6.12 3.21
N MET A 32 -0.74 5.14 2.36
CA MET A 32 -1.16 5.12 0.97
C MET A 32 -1.93 3.84 0.67
N ALA A 33 -3.11 3.96 0.08
CA ALA A 33 -3.83 2.86 -0.53
C ALA A 33 -3.87 3.06 -2.03
N GLY A 34 -3.46 2.05 -2.79
CA GLY A 34 -3.43 2.19 -4.23
C GLY A 34 -3.25 0.89 -5.01
N TRP A 35 -3.57 0.97 -6.29
CA TRP A 35 -3.44 -0.14 -7.23
C TRP A 35 -1.97 -0.41 -7.53
N LEU A 36 -1.55 -1.66 -7.37
CA LEU A 36 -0.18 -2.13 -7.60
C LEU A 36 -0.22 -3.56 -8.15
N ASN A 37 0.76 -3.89 -8.97
CA ASN A 37 0.83 -5.22 -9.60
C ASN A 37 1.44 -6.30 -8.70
N LYS A 38 2.15 -5.93 -7.64
CA LYS A 38 2.83 -6.85 -6.72
C LYS A 38 2.60 -6.43 -5.27
N GLY A 39 2.71 -7.36 -4.35
CA GLY A 39 2.65 -7.14 -2.91
C GLY A 39 1.41 -7.73 -2.23
N SER A 40 1.43 -7.76 -0.91
CA SER A 40 0.31 -8.27 -0.10
C SER A 40 -0.94 -7.38 -0.25
N THR A 41 -2.10 -8.02 -0.37
CA THR A 41 -3.41 -7.35 -0.30
C THR A 41 -4.09 -7.52 1.06
N ALA A 42 -3.54 -8.36 1.94
CA ALA A 42 -4.18 -8.75 3.20
C ALA A 42 -4.11 -7.67 4.29
N ALA A 43 -2.99 -6.94 4.35
CA ALA A 43 -2.77 -5.91 5.37
C ALA A 43 -1.79 -4.84 4.86
N PRO A 44 -1.83 -3.62 5.40
CA PRO A 44 -0.85 -2.58 5.09
C PRO A 44 0.56 -3.03 5.46
N VAL A 45 1.51 -2.78 4.57
CA VAL A 45 2.92 -3.11 4.76
C VAL A 45 3.69 -1.83 5.05
N LEU A 46 4.42 -1.79 6.16
CA LEU A 46 5.34 -0.69 6.47
C LEU A 46 6.58 -0.80 5.60
N VAL A 47 6.93 0.29 4.94
CA VAL A 47 8.19 0.45 4.21
C VAL A 47 8.91 1.71 4.69
N SER A 48 10.23 1.60 4.90
CA SER A 48 11.07 2.66 5.46
C SER A 48 12.00 3.32 4.41
N SER A 49 12.04 2.76 3.21
CA SER A 49 12.87 3.24 2.12
C SER A 49 12.28 2.89 0.75
N TRP A 50 12.73 3.61 -0.30
CA TRP A 50 12.40 3.30 -1.68
C TRP A 50 12.83 1.87 -2.08
N SER A 51 14.00 1.42 -1.65
CA SER A 51 14.49 0.07 -1.95
C SER A 51 13.61 -1.02 -1.33
N GLU A 52 13.11 -0.79 -0.11
CA GLU A 52 12.16 -1.68 0.54
C GLU A 52 10.78 -1.68 -0.15
N PHE A 53 10.33 -0.51 -0.59
CA PHE A 53 9.13 -0.42 -1.42
C PHE A 53 9.26 -1.25 -2.70
N VAL A 54 10.36 -1.10 -3.45
CA VAL A 54 10.63 -1.87 -4.68
C VAL A 54 10.64 -3.37 -4.43
N LYS A 55 11.24 -3.81 -3.34
CA LYS A 55 11.25 -5.23 -2.96
C LYS A 55 9.84 -5.79 -2.77
N ASN A 56 8.97 -5.05 -2.09
CA ASN A 56 7.61 -5.49 -1.74
C ASN A 56 6.61 -5.29 -2.88
N PHE A 57 6.68 -4.16 -3.60
CA PHE A 57 5.63 -3.71 -4.51
C PHE A 57 6.08 -3.55 -5.97
N GLY A 58 7.36 -3.69 -6.25
CA GLY A 58 7.93 -3.53 -7.58
C GLY A 58 8.49 -2.12 -7.84
N SER A 59 9.19 -1.96 -8.97
CA SER A 59 9.82 -0.70 -9.38
C SER A 59 8.80 0.26 -10.01
N LEU A 60 9.28 1.43 -10.46
CA LEU A 60 8.48 2.43 -11.15
C LEU A 60 7.75 1.82 -12.33
N ASN A 61 6.43 2.10 -12.41
CA ASN A 61 5.58 1.59 -13.48
C ASN A 61 4.49 2.64 -13.79
N ASP A 62 4.38 3.02 -15.06
CA ASP A 62 3.47 4.07 -15.50
C ASP A 62 1.99 3.68 -15.38
N SER A 63 1.68 2.39 -15.40
CA SER A 63 0.31 1.88 -15.19
C SER A 63 -0.15 1.96 -13.72
N TYR A 64 0.77 2.16 -12.79
CA TYR A 64 0.49 2.17 -11.35
C TYR A 64 1.00 3.45 -10.70
N PRO A 65 0.18 4.52 -10.65
CA PRO A 65 0.56 5.82 -10.10
C PRO A 65 1.14 5.74 -8.69
N THR A 66 0.70 4.76 -7.89
CA THR A 66 1.17 4.51 -6.54
C THR A 66 2.69 4.27 -6.47
N THR A 67 3.32 3.69 -7.49
CA THR A 67 4.78 3.50 -7.53
C THR A 67 5.53 4.83 -7.58
N TRP A 68 5.07 5.75 -8.41
CA TRP A 68 5.63 7.09 -8.53
C TRP A 68 5.34 7.96 -7.31
N ALA A 69 4.17 7.78 -6.71
CA ALA A 69 3.80 8.43 -5.46
C ALA A 69 4.76 8.04 -4.33
N ALA A 70 5.01 6.74 -4.13
CA ALA A 70 5.94 6.27 -3.13
C ALA A 70 7.37 6.77 -3.39
N TYR A 71 7.83 6.79 -4.65
CA TYR A 71 9.13 7.36 -5.01
C TYR A 71 9.23 8.84 -4.62
N SER A 72 8.20 9.64 -4.97
CA SER A 72 8.14 11.06 -4.62
C SER A 72 8.09 11.29 -3.11
N PHE A 73 7.39 10.45 -2.37
CA PHE A 73 7.34 10.49 -0.90
C PHE A 73 8.72 10.35 -0.28
N PHE A 74 9.47 9.29 -0.64
CA PHE A 74 10.82 9.07 -0.10
C PHE A 74 11.82 10.15 -0.55
N ALA A 75 11.74 10.62 -1.80
CA ALA A 75 12.58 11.69 -2.30
C ALA A 75 12.38 13.02 -1.56
N ASN A 76 11.20 13.25 -0.98
CA ASN A 76 10.85 14.43 -0.19
C ASN A 76 11.00 14.24 1.33
N GLY A 77 11.76 13.24 1.76
CA GLY A 77 12.17 13.04 3.14
C GLY A 77 11.20 12.22 3.99
N GLY A 78 10.19 11.61 3.39
CA GLY A 78 9.36 10.61 4.06
C GLY A 78 10.20 9.39 4.49
N ARG A 79 9.95 8.87 5.69
CA ARG A 79 10.75 7.78 6.28
C ARG A 79 9.94 6.53 6.62
N GLN A 80 8.66 6.69 6.89
CA GLN A 80 7.76 5.60 7.26
C GLN A 80 6.49 5.73 6.45
N LEU A 81 6.20 4.73 5.64
CA LEU A 81 5.03 4.68 4.77
C LEU A 81 4.37 3.32 4.91
N TYR A 82 3.13 3.31 5.36
CA TYR A 82 2.28 2.12 5.23
C TYR A 82 1.62 2.12 3.87
N VAL A 83 1.77 1.02 3.16
CA VAL A 83 1.17 0.84 1.83
C VAL A 83 0.19 -0.32 1.88
N GLN A 84 -1.08 -0.03 1.59
CA GLN A 84 -2.10 -1.05 1.35
C GLN A 84 -2.25 -1.23 -0.16
N ARG A 85 -1.85 -2.39 -0.63
CA ARG A 85 -2.07 -2.76 -2.02
C ARG A 85 -3.54 -3.06 -2.28
N LEU A 86 -4.05 -2.51 -3.37
CA LEU A 86 -5.26 -2.95 -4.03
C LEU A 86 -4.89 -3.84 -5.23
N ALA A 87 -5.54 -4.97 -5.36
CA ALA A 87 -5.52 -5.78 -6.58
C ALA A 87 -6.81 -5.56 -7.36
N GLY A 88 -6.74 -5.61 -8.68
CA GLY A 88 -7.93 -5.45 -9.51
C GLY A 88 -8.89 -6.63 -9.41
N THR A 89 -10.14 -6.40 -9.80
CA THR A 89 -11.12 -7.49 -9.93
C THR A 89 -10.65 -8.50 -10.97
N GLY A 90 -10.62 -9.79 -10.61
CA GLY A 90 -10.08 -10.84 -11.48
C GLY A 90 -8.55 -10.96 -11.44
N ALA A 91 -7.87 -10.28 -10.53
CA ALA A 91 -6.44 -10.49 -10.30
C ALA A 91 -6.18 -11.95 -9.88
N ALA A 92 -5.19 -12.58 -10.51
CA ALA A 92 -4.84 -13.97 -10.28
C ALA A 92 -3.35 -14.14 -9.99
N ALA A 93 -3.03 -15.07 -9.10
CA ALA A 93 -1.65 -15.46 -8.85
C ALA A 93 -1.13 -16.37 -9.97
N GLY A 94 0.10 -16.16 -10.39
CA GLY A 94 0.77 -17.07 -11.33
C GLY A 94 1.01 -18.43 -10.67
N THR A 95 0.99 -19.49 -11.47
CA THR A 95 1.17 -20.87 -10.99
C THR A 95 2.16 -21.65 -11.84
N ILE A 96 2.83 -22.62 -11.24
CA ILE A 96 3.61 -23.66 -11.90
C ILE A 96 3.18 -25.00 -11.33
N ALA A 97 2.72 -25.92 -12.18
CA ALA A 97 2.47 -27.30 -11.78
C ALA A 97 3.74 -28.14 -11.93
N PHE A 98 4.18 -28.77 -10.86
CA PHE A 98 5.26 -29.75 -10.89
C PHE A 98 4.68 -31.16 -10.85
N ASN A 99 5.18 -32.01 -11.74
CA ASN A 99 4.73 -33.35 -11.97
C ASN A 99 5.81 -34.37 -11.58
N ASP A 100 5.44 -35.67 -11.46
CA ASP A 100 6.37 -36.75 -11.09
C ASP A 100 7.19 -37.32 -12.27
N GLY A 101 7.01 -36.77 -13.49
CA GLY A 101 7.68 -37.25 -14.70
C GLY A 101 7.17 -38.58 -15.24
N SER A 102 6.24 -39.23 -14.56
CA SER A 102 5.66 -40.50 -14.98
C SER A 102 4.47 -40.27 -15.94
N GLY A 103 4.72 -39.71 -17.09
CA GLY A 103 3.69 -39.60 -18.13
C GLY A 103 3.26 -40.99 -18.58
N THR A 104 1.99 -41.35 -18.40
CA THR A 104 1.47 -42.60 -18.96
C THR A 104 1.30 -42.42 -20.46
N THR A 105 2.05 -43.17 -21.23
CA THR A 105 1.86 -43.24 -22.67
C THR A 105 0.70 -44.23 -22.96
N LEU A 106 -0.41 -43.67 -23.42
CA LEU A 106 -1.51 -44.53 -23.95
C LEU A 106 -1.22 -44.78 -25.42
N THR A 107 -1.23 -46.04 -25.82
CA THR A 107 -1.06 -46.43 -27.24
C THR A 107 -2.28 -47.16 -27.73
N ALA A 108 -2.62 -46.97 -28.99
CA ALA A 108 -3.68 -47.69 -29.63
C ALA A 108 -3.23 -48.07 -31.07
N THR A 109 -3.54 -49.31 -31.49
CA THR A 109 -3.29 -49.73 -32.87
C THR A 109 -4.41 -49.21 -33.74
N VAL A 110 -4.07 -48.39 -34.70
CA VAL A 110 -5.00 -47.82 -35.67
C VAL A 110 -5.24 -48.86 -36.80
N THR A 111 -6.47 -49.29 -36.93
CA THR A 111 -6.89 -50.28 -37.95
C THR A 111 -7.45 -49.64 -39.20
N ALA A 112 -7.95 -48.42 -39.16
CA ALA A 112 -8.40 -47.66 -40.30
C ALA A 112 -8.40 -46.16 -40.01
N ALA A 113 -8.29 -45.32 -41.04
CA ALA A 113 -8.49 -43.88 -40.97
C ALA A 113 -9.30 -43.39 -42.17
N SER A 114 -10.24 -42.48 -41.93
CA SER A 114 -11.03 -41.85 -43.00
C SER A 114 -11.21 -40.37 -42.71
N ALA A 115 -11.29 -39.53 -43.72
CA ALA A 115 -11.50 -38.11 -43.59
C ALA A 115 -12.75 -37.66 -44.32
N THR A 116 -13.55 -36.86 -43.64
CA THR A 116 -14.75 -36.25 -44.19
C THR A 116 -14.89 -34.83 -43.66
N ALA A 117 -15.05 -33.87 -44.58
CA ALA A 117 -15.34 -32.46 -44.20
C ALA A 117 -14.39 -31.84 -43.17
N GLY A 118 -13.09 -32.08 -43.26
CA GLY A 118 -12.09 -31.50 -42.34
C GLY A 118 -11.95 -32.22 -41.02
N THR A 119 -12.59 -33.38 -40.84
CA THR A 119 -12.46 -34.26 -39.68
C THR A 119 -11.87 -35.59 -40.12
N VAL A 120 -10.83 -36.05 -39.45
CA VAL A 120 -10.25 -37.39 -39.63
C VAL A 120 -10.73 -38.27 -38.47
N THR A 121 -11.33 -39.42 -38.85
CA THR A 121 -11.73 -40.46 -37.92
C THR A 121 -10.76 -41.62 -37.98
N TYR A 122 -10.19 -42.00 -36.84
CA TYR A 122 -9.31 -43.15 -36.68
C TYR A 122 -10.06 -44.26 -35.97
N THR A 123 -10.06 -45.44 -36.55
CA THR A 123 -10.60 -46.66 -35.91
C THR A 123 -9.49 -47.35 -35.13
N ALA A 124 -9.64 -47.39 -33.82
CA ALA A 124 -8.67 -47.98 -32.91
C ALA A 124 -9.38 -48.37 -31.60
N SER A 125 -9.11 -49.53 -31.06
CA SER A 125 -9.49 -49.84 -29.68
C SER A 125 -8.59 -49.01 -28.75
N ASN A 126 -9.18 -48.06 -28.02
CA ASN A 126 -8.43 -47.07 -27.28
C ASN A 126 -9.11 -46.66 -25.99
N SER A 127 -8.33 -46.00 -25.09
CA SER A 127 -8.77 -45.39 -23.85
C SER A 127 -8.53 -43.85 -23.87
N PHE A 128 -8.55 -43.26 -25.03
CA PHE A 128 -8.31 -41.82 -25.18
C PHE A 128 -9.54 -41.01 -24.75
N SER A 129 -9.27 -39.71 -24.50
CA SER A 129 -10.32 -38.75 -24.16
C SER A 129 -10.24 -37.50 -25.06
N SER A 130 -11.36 -36.84 -25.30
CA SER A 130 -11.42 -35.54 -25.98
C SER A 130 -10.53 -34.52 -25.25
N GLY A 131 -9.84 -33.69 -26.04
CA GLY A 131 -8.89 -32.68 -25.51
C GLY A 131 -7.46 -33.19 -25.33
N GLN A 132 -7.20 -34.50 -25.36
CA GLN A 132 -5.84 -35.05 -25.32
C GLN A 132 -5.10 -34.78 -26.65
N THR A 133 -3.78 -34.66 -26.55
CA THR A 133 -2.91 -34.52 -27.75
C THR A 133 -2.41 -35.87 -28.18
N VAL A 134 -2.65 -36.23 -29.46
CA VAL A 134 -2.28 -37.52 -30.03
C VAL A 134 -1.29 -37.33 -31.17
N SER A 135 -0.36 -38.26 -31.31
CA SER A 135 0.51 -38.42 -32.48
C SER A 135 0.20 -39.77 -33.14
N ILE A 136 -0.01 -39.81 -34.45
CA ILE A 136 -0.33 -40.97 -35.24
C ILE A 136 0.79 -41.19 -36.26
N THR A 137 1.32 -42.41 -36.30
CA THR A 137 2.40 -42.82 -37.19
C THR A 137 2.18 -44.22 -37.77
N GLY A 138 2.76 -44.49 -38.91
CA GLY A 138 2.76 -45.81 -39.53
C GLY A 138 1.59 -46.10 -40.48
N LEU A 139 0.76 -45.09 -40.83
CA LEU A 139 -0.26 -45.25 -41.86
C LEU A 139 0.37 -45.14 -43.25
N SER A 140 -0.12 -45.95 -44.21
CA SER A 140 0.37 -46.00 -45.60
C SER A 140 0.18 -44.67 -46.33
N THR A 141 -0.86 -43.91 -46.01
CA THR A 141 -1.09 -42.55 -46.52
C THR A 141 -0.53 -41.53 -45.57
N SER A 142 0.53 -40.82 -45.94
CA SER A 142 1.26 -39.87 -45.10
C SER A 142 0.41 -38.71 -44.55
N ALA A 143 -0.64 -38.31 -45.27
CA ALA A 143 -1.58 -37.27 -44.87
C ALA A 143 -2.34 -37.59 -43.57
N PHE A 144 -2.42 -38.84 -43.15
CA PHE A 144 -3.05 -39.31 -41.91
C PHE A 144 -2.05 -39.57 -40.78
N ASN A 145 -0.74 -39.43 -41.03
CA ASN A 145 0.27 -39.44 -40.00
C ASN A 145 0.40 -38.03 -39.43
N LEU A 146 -0.12 -37.81 -38.25
CA LEU A 146 -0.22 -36.49 -37.61
C LEU A 146 0.61 -36.45 -36.34
N THR A 147 1.22 -35.32 -36.07
CA THR A 147 2.01 -35.10 -34.87
C THR A 147 1.36 -34.01 -34.02
N SER A 148 1.16 -34.29 -32.73
CA SER A 148 0.67 -33.34 -31.73
C SER A 148 -0.66 -32.67 -32.09
N VAL A 149 -1.67 -33.44 -32.50
CA VAL A 149 -3.01 -32.95 -32.81
C VAL A 149 -3.99 -33.22 -31.68
N THR A 150 -4.94 -32.32 -31.48
CA THR A 150 -5.93 -32.46 -30.42
C THR A 150 -7.07 -33.40 -30.84
N ILE A 151 -7.41 -34.34 -29.98
CA ILE A 151 -8.57 -35.23 -30.12
C ILE A 151 -9.85 -34.42 -29.90
N ALA A 152 -10.69 -34.35 -30.94
CA ALA A 152 -11.99 -33.67 -30.90
C ALA A 152 -13.04 -34.54 -30.18
N THR A 153 -13.14 -35.82 -30.52
CA THR A 153 -14.01 -36.79 -29.87
C THR A 153 -13.28 -38.13 -29.70
N ALA A 154 -13.62 -38.88 -28.65
CA ALA A 154 -13.12 -40.26 -28.47
C ALA A 154 -14.20 -41.18 -27.94
N THR A 155 -14.19 -42.41 -28.41
CA THR A 155 -14.95 -43.56 -27.91
C THR A 155 -14.00 -44.74 -27.73
N SER A 156 -14.43 -45.83 -27.13
CA SER A 156 -13.58 -47.04 -26.96
C SER A 156 -13.07 -47.66 -28.26
N SER A 157 -13.68 -47.35 -29.42
CA SER A 157 -13.35 -47.93 -30.74
C SER A 157 -12.89 -46.93 -31.79
N GLN A 158 -13.03 -45.61 -31.53
CA GLN A 158 -12.69 -44.54 -32.50
C GLN A 158 -12.29 -43.25 -31.77
N PHE A 159 -11.50 -42.46 -32.45
CA PHE A 159 -11.29 -41.06 -32.09
C PHE A 159 -11.19 -40.14 -33.34
N THR A 160 -11.52 -38.87 -33.17
CA THR A 160 -11.50 -37.92 -34.27
C THR A 160 -10.56 -36.77 -33.96
N VAL A 161 -9.95 -36.23 -35.02
CA VAL A 161 -9.16 -34.98 -34.96
C VAL A 161 -9.55 -34.06 -36.13
N THR A 162 -9.38 -32.74 -35.95
CA THR A 162 -9.58 -31.77 -37.03
C THR A 162 -8.34 -31.74 -37.90
N ASN A 163 -8.49 -32.08 -39.18
CA ASN A 163 -7.40 -32.04 -40.16
C ASN A 163 -7.96 -31.97 -41.60
N ALA A 164 -7.24 -31.31 -42.51
CA ALA A 164 -7.64 -31.09 -43.90
C ALA A 164 -7.44 -32.32 -44.82
N ALA A 165 -6.95 -33.45 -44.31
CA ALA A 165 -6.80 -34.68 -45.09
C ALA A 165 -8.15 -35.16 -45.66
N THR A 166 -8.15 -35.81 -46.81
CA THR A 166 -9.34 -36.38 -47.46
C THR A 166 -9.09 -37.82 -47.89
N GLY A 167 -10.17 -38.60 -47.95
CA GLY A 167 -10.14 -40.00 -48.39
C GLY A 167 -10.05 -41.03 -47.27
N THR A 168 -9.85 -42.30 -47.64
CA THR A 168 -9.67 -43.42 -46.70
C THR A 168 -8.25 -43.95 -46.79
N ALA A 169 -7.61 -44.18 -45.65
CA ALA A 169 -6.29 -44.80 -45.57
C ALA A 169 -6.44 -46.28 -45.21
N VAL A 170 -5.66 -47.13 -45.85
CA VAL A 170 -5.50 -48.51 -45.46
C VAL A 170 -4.35 -48.61 -44.47
N THR A 171 -4.55 -49.37 -43.39
CA THR A 171 -3.55 -49.52 -42.33
C THR A 171 -2.32 -50.30 -42.81
N GLY A 172 -1.12 -49.85 -42.42
CA GLY A 172 0.06 -50.73 -42.34
C GLY A 172 0.06 -51.49 -40.99
N ALA A 173 0.72 -52.65 -40.94
CA ALA A 173 0.76 -53.52 -39.76
C ALA A 173 1.35 -52.89 -38.48
N SER A 174 1.81 -51.65 -38.53
CA SER A 174 2.47 -50.93 -37.43
C SER A 174 1.93 -49.53 -37.17
N ALA A 175 0.73 -49.19 -37.66
CA ALA A 175 0.15 -47.88 -37.41
C ALA A 175 -0.25 -47.71 -35.93
N THR A 176 0.27 -46.69 -35.30
CA THR A 176 0.09 -46.48 -33.86
C THR A 176 -0.35 -45.05 -33.60
N ALA A 177 -1.37 -44.89 -32.78
CA ALA A 177 -1.74 -43.64 -32.16
C ALA A 177 -1.16 -43.63 -30.72
N THR A 178 -0.48 -42.58 -30.40
CA THR A 178 0.17 -42.40 -29.10
C THR A 178 -0.30 -41.10 -28.47
N VAL A 179 -0.87 -41.19 -27.26
CA VAL A 179 -1.20 -40.07 -26.40
C VAL A 179 -0.24 -40.11 -25.22
N VAL A 180 0.52 -39.05 -25.02
CA VAL A 180 1.26 -38.86 -23.78
C VAL A 180 0.35 -38.08 -22.88
N THR A 181 -0.22 -38.79 -21.90
CA THR A 181 -0.97 -38.12 -20.82
C THR A 181 0.01 -37.30 -19.99
N THR A 182 -0.41 -36.14 -19.57
CA THR A 182 0.38 -35.35 -18.65
C THR A 182 0.74 -36.18 -17.43
N SER A 183 2.01 -36.14 -17.05
CA SER A 183 2.52 -36.73 -15.83
C SER A 183 1.67 -36.30 -14.62
N ASN A 184 1.52 -37.20 -13.61
CA ASN A 184 0.68 -36.92 -12.45
C ASN A 184 1.17 -35.66 -11.70
N PRO A 185 0.27 -34.73 -11.35
CA PRO A 185 0.64 -33.56 -10.56
C PRO A 185 1.13 -33.99 -9.18
N VAL A 186 2.20 -33.35 -8.71
CA VAL A 186 2.76 -33.53 -7.37
C VAL A 186 2.38 -32.36 -6.50
N PHE A 187 2.63 -31.14 -6.96
CA PHE A 187 2.15 -29.92 -6.32
C PHE A 187 2.14 -28.75 -7.30
N THR A 188 1.35 -27.75 -6.95
CA THR A 188 1.34 -26.46 -7.62
C THR A 188 2.07 -25.43 -6.77
N LEU A 189 3.11 -24.82 -7.34
CA LEU A 189 3.75 -23.64 -6.80
C LEU A 189 2.93 -22.42 -7.24
N THR A 190 2.44 -21.65 -6.30
CA THR A 190 1.60 -20.47 -6.55
C THR A 190 2.36 -19.21 -6.12
N ALA A 191 2.35 -18.18 -6.95
CA ALA A 191 2.95 -16.90 -6.57
C ALA A 191 2.30 -16.38 -5.28
N ILE A 192 3.11 -15.79 -4.40
CA ILE A 192 2.69 -15.38 -3.05
C ILE A 192 1.53 -14.37 -3.07
N ASN A 193 1.42 -13.60 -4.15
CA ASN A 193 0.38 -12.58 -4.33
C ASN A 193 -0.14 -12.61 -5.77
N PRO A 194 -1.40 -12.24 -6.01
CA PRO A 194 -1.94 -12.06 -7.36
C PRO A 194 -1.16 -11.01 -8.15
N GLY A 195 -1.14 -11.15 -9.48
CA GLY A 195 -0.56 -10.16 -10.38
C GLY A 195 0.23 -10.78 -11.52
N ALA A 196 0.30 -10.07 -12.64
CA ALA A 196 1.07 -10.47 -13.82
C ALA A 196 2.60 -10.47 -13.56
N TRP A 197 3.06 -9.84 -12.47
CA TRP A 197 4.46 -9.81 -12.07
C TRP A 197 5.08 -11.21 -11.99
N ALA A 198 4.29 -12.19 -11.56
CA ALA A 198 4.76 -13.57 -11.42
C ALA A 198 5.19 -14.18 -12.75
N ASN A 199 4.59 -13.77 -13.87
CA ASN A 199 4.92 -14.30 -15.22
C ASN A 199 6.36 -13.93 -15.66
N SER A 200 7.03 -13.01 -14.94
CA SER A 200 8.45 -12.69 -15.11
C SER A 200 9.37 -13.48 -14.17
N TYR A 201 8.84 -14.53 -13.55
CA TYR A 201 9.60 -15.43 -12.70
C TYR A 201 9.43 -16.87 -13.18
N ALA A 202 10.41 -17.69 -12.83
CA ALA A 202 10.42 -19.11 -13.17
C ALA A 202 10.90 -19.93 -11.97
N ALA A 203 10.55 -21.20 -11.93
CA ALA A 203 11.07 -22.10 -10.91
C ALA A 203 11.59 -23.40 -11.54
N GLN A 204 12.53 -24.04 -10.86
CA GLN A 204 13.17 -25.27 -11.31
C GLN A 204 13.35 -26.23 -10.14
N ILE A 205 12.99 -27.50 -10.35
CA ILE A 205 13.34 -28.58 -9.44
C ILE A 205 14.75 -29.06 -9.80
N VAL A 206 15.63 -29.05 -8.82
CA VAL A 206 17.01 -29.54 -8.97
C VAL A 206 17.26 -30.78 -8.08
N PRO A 207 18.30 -31.57 -8.33
CA PRO A 207 18.65 -32.69 -7.45
C PRO A 207 18.91 -32.23 -6.01
N GLY A 208 18.47 -33.00 -5.04
CA GLY A 208 18.83 -32.84 -3.62
C GLY A 208 20.13 -33.56 -3.26
N GLY A 209 20.47 -33.56 -1.98
CA GLY A 209 21.65 -34.25 -1.45
C GLY A 209 21.58 -35.78 -1.55
N ASP A 210 20.36 -36.32 -1.63
CA ASP A 210 20.11 -37.76 -1.81
C ASP A 210 18.95 -38.02 -2.79
N SER A 211 18.61 -39.31 -3.00
CA SER A 211 17.55 -39.73 -3.93
C SER A 211 16.13 -39.39 -3.45
N THR A 212 15.96 -39.11 -2.15
CA THR A 212 14.65 -38.83 -1.52
C THR A 212 14.39 -37.34 -1.39
N THR A 213 15.40 -36.49 -1.58
CA THR A 213 15.33 -35.05 -1.48
C THR A 213 15.49 -34.38 -2.84
N PHE A 214 15.03 -33.13 -2.92
CA PHE A 214 15.17 -32.28 -4.10
C PHE A 214 15.42 -30.83 -3.67
N GLY A 215 15.89 -29.99 -4.60
CA GLY A 215 15.97 -28.54 -4.40
C GLY A 215 14.91 -27.83 -5.26
N LEU A 216 14.54 -26.64 -4.84
CA LEU A 216 13.70 -25.71 -5.60
C LEU A 216 14.42 -24.38 -5.73
N ASN A 217 14.68 -23.98 -6.96
CA ASN A 217 15.26 -22.68 -7.30
C ASN A 217 14.20 -21.79 -7.93
N ILE A 218 14.16 -20.52 -7.55
CA ILE A 218 13.31 -19.48 -8.15
C ILE A 218 14.22 -18.46 -8.82
N TYR A 219 13.84 -18.07 -10.04
CA TYR A 219 14.58 -17.15 -10.90
C TYR A 219 13.72 -15.96 -11.29
N SER A 220 14.31 -14.77 -11.37
CA SER A 220 13.75 -13.67 -12.15
C SER A 220 14.16 -13.83 -13.61
N VAL A 221 13.25 -13.49 -14.53
CA VAL A 221 13.43 -13.70 -15.98
C VAL A 221 13.35 -12.37 -16.70
N SER A 222 14.38 -12.06 -17.49
CA SER A 222 14.42 -10.89 -18.37
C SER A 222 14.89 -11.32 -19.77
N GLY A 223 13.93 -11.39 -20.70
CA GLY A 223 14.16 -11.98 -22.01
C GLY A 223 14.56 -13.46 -21.88
N THR A 224 15.79 -13.80 -22.29
CA THR A 224 16.36 -15.15 -22.20
C THR A 224 17.22 -15.37 -20.94
N ASN A 225 17.39 -14.34 -20.11
CA ASN A 225 18.27 -14.39 -18.95
C ASN A 225 17.49 -14.79 -17.68
N TYR A 226 18.02 -15.81 -16.99
CA TYR A 226 17.49 -16.31 -15.72
C TYR A 226 18.48 -15.92 -14.60
N THR A 227 18.03 -15.12 -13.64
CA THR A 227 18.82 -14.72 -12.48
C THR A 227 18.25 -15.39 -11.23
N LEU A 228 19.05 -16.20 -10.54
CA LEU A 228 18.63 -16.89 -9.31
C LEU A 228 18.29 -15.85 -8.22
N VAL A 229 17.09 -15.96 -7.64
CA VAL A 229 16.61 -15.06 -6.58
C VAL A 229 16.36 -15.79 -5.26
N GLU A 230 15.96 -17.06 -5.30
CA GLU A 230 15.83 -17.92 -4.12
C GLU A 230 16.28 -19.35 -4.46
N SER A 231 16.88 -20.03 -3.48
CA SER A 231 17.29 -21.42 -3.59
C SER A 231 17.01 -22.14 -2.28
N PHE A 232 16.29 -23.24 -2.38
CA PHE A 232 15.96 -24.13 -1.26
C PHE A 232 16.51 -25.51 -1.59
N GLN A 233 17.31 -26.06 -0.69
CA GLN A 233 17.95 -27.35 -0.88
C GLN A 233 17.38 -28.39 0.09
N ASP A 234 17.57 -29.67 -0.25
CA ASP A 234 17.21 -30.84 0.58
C ASP A 234 15.74 -30.82 1.05
N LEU A 235 14.85 -30.42 0.14
CA LEU A 235 13.42 -30.46 0.37
C LEU A 235 12.89 -31.89 0.30
N SER A 236 11.91 -32.18 1.12
CA SER A 236 11.26 -33.50 1.22
C SER A 236 9.74 -33.40 1.07
N MET A 237 9.11 -34.39 0.48
CA MET A 237 7.65 -34.52 0.42
C MET A 237 7.05 -35.03 1.75
N SER A 238 7.87 -35.61 2.64
CA SER A 238 7.39 -36.15 3.94
C SER A 238 7.11 -35.03 4.93
N SER A 239 5.89 -34.98 5.47
CA SER A 239 5.46 -33.99 6.47
C SER A 239 6.20 -34.07 7.81
N THR A 240 6.88 -35.20 8.08
CA THR A 240 7.70 -35.38 9.29
C THR A 240 9.16 -34.99 9.09
N ALA A 241 9.58 -34.73 7.86
CA ALA A 241 10.95 -34.32 7.56
C ALA A 241 11.19 -32.84 7.92
N ARG A 242 12.39 -32.53 8.40
CA ARG A 242 12.82 -31.14 8.67
C ARG A 242 12.72 -30.26 7.40
N GLY A 243 13.02 -30.83 6.25
CA GLY A 243 12.94 -30.16 4.94
C GLY A 243 11.57 -30.26 4.29
N TYR A 244 10.48 -30.43 5.05
CA TYR A 244 9.14 -30.53 4.45
C TYR A 244 8.81 -29.35 3.55
N VAL A 245 8.66 -29.62 2.26
CA VAL A 245 8.60 -28.58 1.20
C VAL A 245 7.55 -27.52 1.46
N ARG A 246 6.32 -27.91 1.87
CA ARG A 246 5.27 -26.92 2.15
C ARG A 246 5.63 -26.00 3.33
N SER A 247 6.19 -26.55 4.40
CA SER A 247 6.58 -25.77 5.55
C SER A 247 7.72 -24.80 5.20
N VAL A 248 8.75 -25.30 4.52
CA VAL A 248 9.92 -24.50 4.13
C VAL A 248 9.51 -23.38 3.18
N ILE A 249 8.82 -23.69 2.10
CA ILE A 249 8.45 -22.70 1.07
C ILE A 249 7.46 -21.68 1.65
N ASN A 250 6.41 -22.10 2.35
CA ASN A 250 5.40 -21.19 2.88
C ASN A 250 5.92 -20.27 4.01
N THR A 251 7.06 -20.63 4.64
CA THR A 251 7.65 -19.82 5.71
C THR A 251 8.79 -18.93 5.21
N LEU A 252 9.59 -19.41 4.28
CA LEU A 252 10.84 -18.76 3.90
C LEU A 252 10.81 -18.09 2.53
N SER A 253 9.96 -18.55 1.59
CA SER A 253 9.90 -17.92 0.27
C SER A 253 9.16 -16.58 0.33
N THR A 254 9.73 -15.59 -0.35
CA THR A 254 9.13 -14.26 -0.56
C THR A 254 8.43 -14.15 -1.91
N TYR A 255 8.49 -15.22 -2.75
CA TYR A 255 7.93 -15.24 -4.10
C TYR A 255 6.78 -16.21 -4.28
N ALA A 256 6.75 -17.33 -3.53
CA ALA A 256 5.80 -18.40 -3.82
C ALA A 256 5.33 -19.13 -2.56
N THR A 257 4.21 -19.81 -2.72
CA THR A 257 3.60 -20.70 -1.71
C THR A 257 3.16 -22.01 -2.33
N ILE A 258 2.96 -23.04 -1.51
CA ILE A 258 2.41 -24.33 -1.92
C ILE A 258 1.13 -24.59 -1.13
N GLY A 259 -0.02 -24.62 -1.83
CA GLY A 259 -1.32 -24.91 -1.24
C GLY A 259 -1.47 -26.36 -0.79
N ALA A 260 -2.54 -26.64 -0.03
CA ALA A 260 -2.91 -28.02 0.31
C ALA A 260 -3.60 -28.74 -0.86
N SER A 261 -4.37 -28.00 -1.65
CA SER A 261 -5.07 -28.55 -2.81
C SER A 261 -4.09 -28.93 -3.91
N GLY A 262 -4.24 -30.11 -4.48
CA GLY A 262 -3.36 -30.62 -5.54
C GLY A 262 -1.96 -31.02 -5.06
N PHE A 263 -1.75 -31.18 -3.75
CA PHE A 263 -0.49 -31.68 -3.16
C PHE A 263 -0.56 -33.18 -2.92
N ASP A 264 0.32 -33.94 -3.57
CA ASP A 264 0.43 -35.39 -3.42
C ASP A 264 1.74 -35.77 -2.73
N ALA A 265 1.66 -36.01 -1.42
CA ALA A 265 2.82 -36.37 -0.60
C ALA A 265 3.45 -37.73 -0.94
N THR A 266 2.76 -38.57 -1.71
CA THR A 266 3.25 -39.90 -2.10
C THR A 266 4.19 -39.88 -3.29
N LYS A 267 4.27 -38.74 -3.99
CA LYS A 267 5.06 -38.57 -5.19
C LYS A 267 6.19 -37.58 -4.97
N THR A 268 7.24 -37.71 -5.78
CA THR A 268 8.36 -36.74 -5.79
C THR A 268 8.34 -35.96 -7.11
N PRO A 269 8.52 -34.65 -7.12
CA PRO A 269 8.54 -33.88 -8.35
C PRO A 269 9.69 -34.26 -9.24
N PHE A 270 9.44 -34.26 -10.56
CA PHE A 270 10.46 -34.60 -11.55
C PHE A 270 11.55 -33.54 -11.56
N LYS A 271 12.80 -34.00 -11.49
CA LYS A 271 13.98 -33.14 -11.50
C LYS A 271 14.22 -32.67 -12.95
N THR A 272 13.86 -31.43 -13.25
CA THR A 272 14.00 -30.86 -14.60
C THR A 272 15.46 -30.49 -14.92
N ALA A 273 15.99 -31.04 -15.98
CA ALA A 273 17.42 -30.93 -16.28
C ALA A 273 17.83 -29.70 -17.10
N THR A 274 16.91 -28.96 -17.74
CA THR A 274 17.31 -28.05 -18.81
C THR A 274 16.98 -26.59 -18.56
N LEU A 275 15.73 -26.19 -18.38
CA LEU A 275 15.35 -24.79 -18.17
C LEU A 275 14.32 -24.65 -17.06
N PRO A 276 14.34 -23.55 -16.29
CA PRO A 276 13.27 -23.21 -15.35
C PRO A 276 11.92 -23.05 -16.06
N THR A 277 10.83 -23.43 -15.40
CA THR A 277 9.46 -23.26 -15.88
C THR A 277 8.93 -21.92 -15.43
N LEU A 278 8.38 -21.12 -16.34
CA LEU A 278 7.77 -19.83 -16.05
C LEU A 278 6.47 -20.01 -15.24
N PHE A 279 6.22 -19.09 -14.31
CA PHE A 279 4.87 -18.92 -13.79
C PHE A 279 3.93 -18.49 -14.92
N ALA A 280 2.73 -19.02 -14.90
CA ALA A 280 1.70 -18.72 -15.89
C ALA A 280 0.40 -18.27 -15.22
N SER A 281 -0.48 -17.63 -16.01
CA SER A 281 -1.81 -17.20 -15.58
C SER A 281 -1.84 -16.13 -14.47
N GLY A 282 -0.70 -15.52 -14.14
CA GLY A 282 -0.69 -14.33 -13.28
C GLY A 282 -1.37 -13.16 -14.00
N ALA A 283 -2.31 -12.48 -13.32
CA ALA A 283 -3.06 -11.37 -13.90
C ALA A 283 -3.28 -10.26 -12.86
N ASP A 284 -3.18 -8.99 -13.30
CA ASP A 284 -3.36 -7.82 -12.43
C ASP A 284 -4.84 -7.48 -12.20
N GLY A 285 -5.74 -8.06 -13.01
CA GLY A 285 -7.16 -7.72 -13.01
C GLY A 285 -7.46 -6.37 -13.66
N THR A 286 -8.69 -5.91 -13.52
CA THR A 286 -9.12 -4.56 -13.92
C THR A 286 -8.89 -3.56 -12.79
N ALA A 287 -8.86 -2.25 -13.10
CA ALA A 287 -8.68 -1.21 -12.09
C ALA A 287 -9.67 -1.37 -10.91
N PRO A 288 -9.23 -1.17 -9.66
CA PRO A 288 -10.09 -1.27 -8.50
C PRO A 288 -11.27 -0.30 -8.57
N SER A 289 -12.41 -0.72 -8.05
CA SER A 289 -13.61 0.11 -7.93
C SER A 289 -13.52 1.01 -6.69
N ARG A 290 -14.41 1.99 -6.58
CA ARG A 290 -14.51 2.87 -5.40
C ARG A 290 -14.63 2.08 -4.09
N THR A 291 -15.47 1.04 -4.07
CA THR A 291 -15.70 0.22 -2.86
C THR A 291 -14.51 -0.63 -2.44
N ASP A 292 -13.56 -0.89 -3.35
CA ASP A 292 -12.31 -1.57 -3.00
C ASP A 292 -11.39 -0.64 -2.17
N TYR A 293 -11.47 0.69 -2.38
CA TYR A 293 -10.77 1.67 -1.54
C TYR A 293 -11.46 1.83 -0.19
N TYR A 294 -12.76 2.09 -0.17
CA TYR A 294 -13.53 2.22 1.07
C TYR A 294 -15.03 2.02 0.84
N ASN A 295 -15.65 1.19 1.64
CA ASN A 295 -17.08 0.98 1.67
C ASN A 295 -17.64 1.31 3.06
N ALA A 296 -17.98 2.57 3.25
CA ALA A 296 -18.56 3.08 4.50
C ALA A 296 -19.98 2.54 4.77
N ALA A 297 -20.68 2.02 3.76
CA ALA A 297 -22.02 1.48 3.90
C ALA A 297 -22.07 0.08 4.52
N SER A 298 -20.93 -0.64 4.56
CA SER A 298 -20.82 -1.92 5.27
C SER A 298 -20.61 -1.70 6.77
N SER A 299 -20.98 -2.69 7.59
CA SER A 299 -20.76 -2.63 9.04
C SER A 299 -20.17 -3.98 9.53
N PRO A 300 -18.88 -4.00 9.95
CA PRO A 300 -17.93 -2.88 9.92
C PRO A 300 -17.62 -2.40 8.50
N ALA A 301 -17.11 -1.17 8.36
CA ALA A 301 -16.63 -0.64 7.09
C ALA A 301 -15.52 -1.53 6.52
N THR A 302 -15.47 -1.65 5.19
CA THR A 302 -14.52 -2.50 4.47
C THR A 302 -13.74 -1.71 3.41
N GLY A 303 -12.78 -2.36 2.77
CA GLY A 303 -11.92 -1.78 1.75
C GLY A 303 -10.50 -1.48 2.27
N ALA A 304 -9.67 -0.96 1.40
CA ALA A 304 -8.25 -0.74 1.70
C ALA A 304 -8.01 0.19 2.90
N TRP A 305 -8.81 1.24 3.06
CA TRP A 305 -8.65 2.18 4.17
C TRP A 305 -8.98 1.55 5.52
N ALA A 306 -9.99 0.69 5.60
CA ALA A 306 -10.34 0.00 6.84
C ALA A 306 -9.20 -0.90 7.38
N ASN A 307 -8.34 -1.41 6.49
CA ASN A 307 -7.20 -2.22 6.91
C ASN A 307 -6.15 -1.43 7.72
N PHE A 308 -6.15 -0.09 7.66
CA PHE A 308 -5.25 0.75 8.45
C PHE A 308 -5.66 0.88 9.92
N ASP A 309 -6.83 0.38 10.33
CA ASP A 309 -7.29 0.45 11.72
C ASP A 309 -6.38 -0.31 12.70
N VAL A 310 -5.60 -1.26 12.21
CA VAL A 310 -4.60 -1.99 13.01
C VAL A 310 -3.36 -1.14 13.37
N ILE A 311 -3.20 0.03 12.74
CA ILE A 311 -2.05 0.90 12.94
C ILE A 311 -2.38 1.91 14.04
N ASN A 312 -1.58 1.92 15.09
CA ASN A 312 -1.80 2.79 16.24
C ASN A 312 -1.23 4.23 16.08
N ASN A 313 -0.44 4.50 15.04
CA ASN A 313 0.11 5.83 14.79
C ASN A 313 -0.91 6.75 14.14
N PRO A 314 -0.86 8.08 14.39
CA PRO A 314 -1.58 9.05 13.57
C PRO A 314 -1.18 8.93 12.10
N LEU A 315 -2.13 9.08 11.19
CA LEU A 315 -1.89 8.88 9.76
C LEU A 315 -1.91 10.20 8.97
N VAL A 316 -1.00 10.33 8.02
CA VAL A 316 -1.13 11.28 6.91
C VAL A 316 -1.48 10.47 5.67
N ILE A 317 -2.74 10.58 5.27
CA ILE A 317 -3.37 9.75 4.25
C ILE A 317 -3.21 10.40 2.87
N TYR A 318 -2.88 9.57 1.89
CA TYR A 318 -2.89 9.96 0.48
C TYR A 318 -3.41 8.82 -0.40
N ALA A 319 -4.29 9.15 -1.34
CA ALA A 319 -4.87 8.25 -2.33
C ALA A 319 -4.23 8.48 -3.71
N PRO A 320 -3.13 7.81 -4.07
CA PRO A 320 -2.38 8.10 -5.29
C PRO A 320 -3.22 8.01 -6.57
N ASP A 321 -4.06 6.99 -6.66
CA ASP A 321 -4.84 6.72 -7.89
C ASP A 321 -5.99 7.71 -8.09
N ALA A 322 -6.40 8.44 -7.04
CA ALA A 322 -7.50 9.38 -7.11
C ALA A 322 -7.25 10.50 -8.11
N ALA A 323 -6.04 11.07 -8.10
CA ALA A 323 -5.67 12.14 -9.02
C ALA A 323 -5.60 11.68 -10.50
N TYR A 324 -5.37 10.39 -10.72
CA TYR A 324 -5.26 9.77 -12.06
C TYR A 324 -6.56 9.05 -12.49
N ALA A 325 -7.64 9.17 -11.72
CA ALA A 325 -8.89 8.53 -12.04
C ALA A 325 -9.45 9.01 -13.39
N ALA A 326 -10.10 8.10 -14.12
CA ALA A 326 -10.58 8.35 -15.48
C ALA A 326 -11.64 9.47 -15.56
N THR A 327 -12.31 9.80 -14.45
CA THR A 327 -13.32 10.85 -14.38
C THR A 327 -13.13 11.72 -13.15
N SER A 328 -13.49 13.00 -13.26
CA SER A 328 -13.46 13.93 -12.12
C SER A 328 -14.38 13.47 -10.97
N THR A 329 -15.49 12.83 -11.29
CA THR A 329 -16.39 12.24 -10.29
C THR A 329 -15.69 11.16 -9.46
N LEU A 330 -14.95 10.26 -10.09
CA LEU A 330 -14.22 9.22 -9.36
C LEU A 330 -13.07 9.81 -8.52
N THR A 331 -12.37 10.83 -9.03
CA THR A 331 -11.37 11.59 -8.28
C THR A 331 -11.96 12.14 -6.98
N THR A 332 -13.07 12.85 -7.08
CA THR A 332 -13.73 13.47 -5.90
C THR A 332 -14.27 12.42 -4.94
N GLN A 333 -14.78 11.31 -5.45
CA GLN A 333 -15.25 10.20 -4.62
C GLN A 333 -14.13 9.52 -3.83
N LEU A 334 -13.02 9.18 -4.48
CA LEU A 334 -11.89 8.50 -3.81
C LEU A 334 -11.25 9.39 -2.73
N HIS A 335 -11.08 10.69 -3.00
CA HIS A 335 -10.60 11.63 -2.01
C HIS A 335 -11.61 11.85 -0.88
N GLY A 336 -12.90 11.97 -1.22
CA GLY A 336 -13.99 12.11 -0.23
C GLY A 336 -14.07 10.90 0.70
N ASP A 337 -13.94 9.70 0.16
CA ASP A 337 -13.92 8.45 0.95
C ASP A 337 -12.71 8.38 1.89
N ALA A 338 -11.53 8.85 1.46
CA ALA A 338 -10.36 8.97 2.34
C ALA A 338 -10.62 9.96 3.48
N MET A 339 -11.34 11.08 3.22
CA MET A 339 -11.75 12.02 4.26
C MET A 339 -12.80 11.41 5.23
N ILE A 340 -13.77 10.65 4.72
CA ILE A 340 -14.76 9.95 5.56
C ILE A 340 -14.04 8.97 6.49
N TYR A 341 -13.11 8.20 5.95
CA TYR A 341 -12.29 7.29 6.77
C TYR A 341 -11.47 8.04 7.82
N ALA A 342 -10.80 9.14 7.44
CA ALA A 342 -10.02 9.95 8.37
C ALA A 342 -10.86 10.54 9.51
N ALA A 343 -12.08 10.96 9.21
CA ALA A 343 -13.04 11.45 10.21
C ALA A 343 -13.50 10.36 11.18
N THR A 344 -13.70 9.14 10.68
CA THR A 344 -14.10 7.99 11.51
C THR A 344 -12.96 7.55 12.44
N ARG A 345 -11.73 7.68 11.97
CA ARG A 345 -10.54 7.30 12.73
C ARG A 345 -10.13 8.34 13.79
N ASP A 346 -10.44 9.62 13.61
CA ASP A 346 -10.14 10.79 14.45
C ASP A 346 -8.65 11.22 14.50
N ASP A 347 -7.69 10.34 14.23
CA ASP A 347 -6.25 10.60 14.33
C ASP A 347 -5.56 10.67 12.95
N ALA A 348 -6.28 11.05 11.90
CA ALA A 348 -5.76 11.10 10.54
C ALA A 348 -5.95 12.47 9.88
N PHE A 349 -5.03 12.77 8.94
CA PHE A 349 -5.08 13.98 8.10
C PHE A 349 -4.88 13.60 6.63
N VAL A 350 -5.69 14.17 5.72
CA VAL A 350 -5.72 13.78 4.30
C VAL A 350 -5.05 14.84 3.43
N VAL A 351 -4.19 14.42 2.52
CA VAL A 351 -3.65 15.25 1.44
C VAL A 351 -4.40 14.92 0.15
N ILE A 352 -4.93 15.93 -0.52
CA ILE A 352 -5.72 15.79 -1.75
C ILE A 352 -5.02 16.50 -2.90
N ASP A 353 -5.07 15.88 -4.08
CA ASP A 353 -4.69 16.47 -5.35
C ASP A 353 -5.92 16.76 -6.21
N THR A 354 -5.80 17.75 -7.07
CA THR A 354 -6.73 17.96 -8.17
C THR A 354 -6.33 17.10 -9.37
N GLN A 355 -7.19 16.96 -10.37
CA GLN A 355 -6.78 16.38 -11.66
C GLN A 355 -5.79 17.29 -12.40
N SER A 356 -5.00 16.72 -13.31
CA SER A 356 -4.13 17.48 -14.21
C SER A 356 -4.92 18.26 -15.26
N GLY A 357 -4.30 19.30 -15.83
CA GLY A 357 -4.87 20.09 -16.92
C GLY A 357 -5.96 21.07 -16.51
N LEU A 358 -6.26 21.21 -15.22
CA LEU A 358 -7.28 22.14 -14.75
C LEU A 358 -6.74 23.58 -14.69
N SER A 359 -7.61 24.57 -14.91
CA SER A 359 -7.35 25.96 -14.50
C SER A 359 -7.46 26.10 -12.98
N ALA A 360 -6.95 27.20 -12.42
CA ALA A 360 -7.05 27.45 -10.97
C ALA A 360 -8.50 27.43 -10.46
N SER A 361 -9.45 28.02 -11.22
CA SER A 361 -10.88 27.99 -10.87
C SER A 361 -11.51 26.60 -10.98
N ALA A 362 -11.11 25.80 -11.97
CA ALA A 362 -11.59 24.43 -12.12
C ALA A 362 -11.03 23.51 -11.02
N ALA A 363 -9.78 23.71 -10.62
CA ALA A 363 -9.17 23.03 -9.47
C ALA A 363 -9.93 23.33 -8.18
N GLN A 364 -10.30 24.59 -7.95
CA GLN A 364 -11.15 25.02 -6.84
C GLN A 364 -12.49 24.29 -6.83
N THR A 365 -13.17 24.24 -7.99
CA THR A 365 -14.46 23.54 -8.14
C THR A 365 -14.32 22.04 -7.86
N ASN A 366 -13.23 21.41 -8.30
CA ASN A 366 -12.94 20.00 -8.04
C ASN A 366 -12.77 19.72 -6.54
N VAL A 367 -12.09 20.61 -5.82
CA VAL A 367 -11.91 20.50 -4.35
C VAL A 367 -13.23 20.67 -3.61
N THR A 368 -14.05 21.67 -3.97
CA THR A 368 -15.40 21.85 -3.39
C THR A 368 -16.28 20.63 -3.63
N ALA A 369 -16.21 20.02 -4.82
CA ALA A 369 -16.94 18.78 -5.12
C ALA A 369 -16.44 17.59 -4.28
N THR A 370 -15.13 17.50 -4.00
CA THR A 370 -14.56 16.48 -3.09
C THR A 370 -15.11 16.64 -1.68
N LEU A 371 -15.12 17.87 -1.18
CA LEU A 371 -15.66 18.18 0.14
C LEU A 371 -17.15 17.86 0.24
N ALA A 372 -17.93 18.08 -0.83
CA ALA A 372 -19.33 17.73 -0.89
C ALA A 372 -19.60 16.21 -0.75
N VAL A 373 -18.71 15.35 -1.24
CA VAL A 373 -18.78 13.89 -1.03
C VAL A 373 -18.61 13.54 0.45
N ALA A 374 -17.71 14.22 1.14
CA ALA A 374 -17.40 13.98 2.56
C ALA A 374 -18.34 14.72 3.53
N ALA A 375 -19.07 15.75 3.08
CA ALA A 375 -19.78 16.72 3.93
C ALA A 375 -20.79 16.14 4.93
N ALA A 376 -21.34 14.97 4.67
CA ALA A 376 -22.25 14.31 5.61
C ALA A 376 -21.51 13.70 6.84
N SER A 377 -20.20 13.51 6.75
CA SER A 377 -19.42 12.75 7.74
C SER A 377 -18.28 13.54 8.37
N THR A 378 -17.87 14.68 7.78
CA THR A 378 -16.67 15.40 8.23
C THR A 378 -16.69 16.89 7.87
N THR A 379 -15.85 17.65 8.56
CA THR A 379 -15.49 19.03 8.23
C THR A 379 -14.20 19.07 7.40
N GLY A 380 -14.02 20.12 6.59
CA GLY A 380 -12.82 20.29 5.75
C GLY A 380 -11.49 20.44 6.50
N ASN A 381 -11.52 20.60 7.82
CA ASN A 381 -10.33 20.84 8.66
C ASN A 381 -9.36 19.66 8.74
N ILE A 382 -9.79 18.44 8.38
CA ILE A 382 -8.94 17.22 8.38
C ILE A 382 -8.23 16.98 7.05
N ALA A 383 -8.39 17.88 6.07
CA ALA A 383 -7.77 17.72 4.77
C ALA A 383 -7.17 19.03 4.24
N ALA A 384 -6.22 18.89 3.31
CA ALA A 384 -5.62 20.00 2.58
C ALA A 384 -5.42 19.62 1.11
N ALA A 385 -5.81 20.52 0.19
CA ALA A 385 -5.66 20.34 -1.25
C ALA A 385 -4.46 21.10 -1.79
N TYR A 386 -3.83 20.52 -2.83
CA TYR A 386 -2.64 21.07 -3.48
C TYR A 386 -2.82 21.14 -5.00
N TYR A 387 -2.32 22.22 -5.59
CA TYR A 387 -2.37 22.51 -7.02
C TYR A 387 -1.22 23.45 -7.40
N PRO A 388 -0.64 23.34 -8.58
CA PRO A 388 -0.86 22.40 -9.66
C PRO A 388 0.01 21.15 -9.55
N TRP A 389 -0.09 20.27 -10.56
CA TRP A 389 0.82 19.16 -10.76
C TRP A 389 2.23 19.65 -11.07
N ILE A 390 3.20 18.78 -10.86
CA ILE A 390 4.64 19.05 -11.04
C ILE A 390 5.23 18.14 -12.10
N ASN A 391 6.20 18.65 -12.86
CA ASN A 391 7.03 17.83 -13.73
C ASN A 391 8.25 17.34 -12.93
N ILE A 392 8.47 16.03 -12.96
CA ILE A 392 9.64 15.38 -12.35
C ILE A 392 10.43 14.62 -13.42
N PRO A 393 11.73 14.30 -13.22
CA PRO A 393 12.49 13.45 -14.12
C PRO A 393 11.83 12.07 -14.26
N ASP A 394 11.74 11.57 -15.49
CA ASP A 394 11.20 10.25 -15.79
C ASP A 394 12.34 9.22 -15.82
N GLY A 395 12.51 8.48 -14.73
CA GLY A 395 13.57 7.48 -14.59
C GLY A 395 13.42 6.27 -15.53
N ASN A 396 12.27 6.10 -16.16
CA ASN A 396 12.01 5.00 -17.10
C ASN A 396 12.31 5.39 -18.56
N LYS A 397 12.69 6.65 -18.83
CA LYS A 397 12.96 7.18 -20.16
C LYS A 397 14.39 7.69 -20.29
N ILE A 398 14.69 8.23 -21.47
CA ILE A 398 16.00 8.83 -21.77
C ILE A 398 16.32 9.99 -20.81
N PRO A 399 17.62 10.21 -20.52
CA PRO A 399 18.05 11.35 -19.69
C PRO A 399 17.47 12.69 -20.16
N GLY A 400 16.91 13.46 -19.25
CA GLY A 400 16.25 14.74 -19.54
C GLY A 400 14.75 14.64 -19.83
N ALA A 401 14.19 13.44 -20.00
CA ALA A 401 12.74 13.28 -20.08
C ALA A 401 12.08 13.59 -18.74
N THR A 402 10.93 14.23 -18.77
CA THR A 402 10.11 14.53 -17.61
C THR A 402 8.73 13.89 -17.72
N ARG A 403 8.09 13.67 -16.59
CA ARG A 403 6.70 13.26 -16.49
C ARG A 403 5.91 14.20 -15.59
N LEU A 404 4.65 14.35 -15.90
CA LEU A 404 3.71 15.07 -15.05
C LEU A 404 3.26 14.17 -13.90
N GLN A 405 3.36 14.67 -12.66
CA GLN A 405 3.12 13.93 -11.43
C GLN A 405 2.23 14.72 -10.48
N ALA A 406 1.25 14.07 -9.88
CA ALA A 406 0.44 14.62 -8.80
C ALA A 406 1.33 14.87 -7.56
N PRO A 407 1.27 16.06 -6.93
CA PRO A 407 2.22 16.47 -5.90
C PRO A 407 1.98 15.87 -4.52
N GLY A 408 0.78 15.36 -4.22
CA GLY A 408 0.35 15.01 -2.86
C GLY A 408 1.29 14.06 -2.13
N ALA A 409 1.86 13.07 -2.81
CA ALA A 409 2.82 12.16 -2.19
C ALA A 409 4.10 12.87 -1.73
N ALA A 410 4.63 13.80 -2.54
CA ALA A 410 5.77 14.64 -2.18
C ALA A 410 5.43 15.53 -0.96
N ILE A 411 4.20 16.06 -0.93
CA ILE A 411 3.69 16.86 0.20
C ILE A 411 3.61 16.04 1.48
N VAL A 412 3.10 14.80 1.41
CA VAL A 412 3.09 13.89 2.59
C VAL A 412 4.51 13.64 3.09
N GLY A 413 5.47 13.42 2.17
CA GLY A 413 6.88 13.29 2.53
C GLY A 413 7.42 14.54 3.25
N GLN A 414 7.11 15.73 2.76
CA GLN A 414 7.50 17.01 3.39
C GLN A 414 6.83 17.23 4.75
N TYR A 415 5.58 16.81 4.93
CA TYR A 415 4.90 16.87 6.23
C TYR A 415 5.70 16.10 7.27
N LEU A 416 5.99 14.83 6.98
CA LEU A 416 6.70 13.97 7.93
C LEU A 416 8.15 14.39 8.13
N ALA A 417 8.82 14.91 7.09
CA ALA A 417 10.16 15.49 7.22
C ALA A 417 10.15 16.75 8.09
N THR A 418 9.13 17.60 7.96
CA THR A 418 8.95 18.80 8.79
C THR A 418 8.66 18.42 10.24
N ASP A 419 7.79 17.43 10.45
CA ASP A 419 7.47 16.92 11.78
C ASP A 419 8.72 16.40 12.50
N ALA A 420 9.54 15.63 11.79
CA ALA A 420 10.77 15.06 12.36
C ALA A 420 11.86 16.11 12.66
N SER A 421 11.92 17.18 11.88
CA SER A 421 12.98 18.20 11.99
C SER A 421 12.59 19.43 12.81
N ARG A 422 11.33 19.83 12.77
CA ARG A 422 10.82 21.09 13.32
C ARG A 422 9.63 20.93 14.27
N GLY A 423 9.02 19.73 14.31
CA GLY A 423 7.80 19.44 15.05
C GLY A 423 6.52 19.68 14.25
N VAL A 424 5.45 18.98 14.64
CA VAL A 424 4.13 19.02 13.97
C VAL A 424 3.47 20.41 14.00
N PHE A 425 3.86 21.26 14.95
CA PHE A 425 3.37 22.65 15.07
C PHE A 425 3.94 23.60 14.00
N LYS A 426 4.93 23.18 13.23
CA LYS A 426 5.46 23.96 12.11
C LYS A 426 4.65 23.68 10.86
N THR A 427 4.11 24.74 10.24
CA THR A 427 3.45 24.63 8.94
C THR A 427 4.43 24.11 7.88
N PRO A 428 4.11 23.03 7.14
CA PRO A 428 4.97 22.46 6.12
C PRO A 428 4.85 23.26 4.80
N ALA A 429 5.14 24.56 4.86
CA ALA A 429 5.08 25.50 3.75
C ALA A 429 6.13 26.61 3.89
N GLY A 430 6.36 27.35 2.81
CA GLY A 430 7.30 28.47 2.72
C GLY A 430 8.56 28.10 1.93
N LEU A 431 9.51 29.05 1.84
CA LEU A 431 10.71 28.95 0.99
C LEU A 431 11.62 27.76 1.34
N GLY A 432 11.58 27.29 2.58
CA GLY A 432 12.33 26.11 3.02
C GLY A 432 11.70 24.76 2.62
N ASN A 433 10.47 24.75 2.12
CA ASN A 433 9.75 23.54 1.72
C ASN A 433 9.79 23.36 0.20
N LYS A 434 11.03 23.19 -0.33
CA LYS A 434 11.27 22.89 -1.74
C LYS A 434 10.86 21.45 -2.04
N ILE A 435 10.09 21.25 -3.11
CA ILE A 435 9.74 19.90 -3.58
C ILE A 435 10.94 19.31 -4.33
N ALA A 436 11.50 18.25 -3.77
CA ALA A 436 12.57 17.50 -4.42
C ALA A 436 12.07 16.87 -5.73
N LEU A 437 12.96 16.76 -6.71
CA LEU A 437 12.69 16.27 -8.06
C LEU A 437 11.83 17.21 -8.93
N ALA A 438 11.11 18.18 -8.38
CA ALA A 438 10.30 19.08 -9.20
C ALA A 438 11.18 19.99 -10.09
N VAL A 439 10.92 19.94 -11.40
CA VAL A 439 11.64 20.71 -12.44
C VAL A 439 10.82 21.91 -12.89
N SER A 440 9.51 21.75 -13.02
CA SER A 440 8.55 22.79 -13.36
C SER A 440 7.17 22.47 -12.79
N THR A 441 6.28 23.45 -12.79
CA THR A 441 4.85 23.27 -12.47
C THR A 441 4.04 23.22 -13.76
N GLU A 442 2.90 22.52 -13.74
CA GLU A 442 1.96 22.44 -14.86
C GLU A 442 1.32 23.81 -15.18
N HIS A 443 1.09 24.61 -14.14
CA HIS A 443 0.44 25.92 -14.24
C HIS A 443 1.31 27.02 -13.61
N LEU A 444 1.33 28.21 -14.24
CA LEU A 444 1.96 29.41 -13.72
C LEU A 444 0.87 30.38 -13.30
N PHE A 445 0.88 30.77 -12.04
CA PHE A 445 -0.17 31.60 -11.45
C PHE A 445 -0.02 33.08 -11.75
N THR A 446 -1.15 33.73 -11.97
CA THR A 446 -1.34 35.16 -11.76
C THR A 446 -1.59 35.47 -10.28
N ASN A 447 -1.36 36.74 -9.86
CA ASN A 447 -1.68 37.12 -8.47
C ASN A 447 -3.17 36.97 -8.15
N ALA A 448 -4.05 37.29 -9.11
CA ALA A 448 -5.50 37.16 -8.93
C ALA A 448 -5.94 35.69 -8.69
N GLU A 449 -5.31 34.73 -9.37
CA GLU A 449 -5.57 33.31 -9.14
C GLU A 449 -5.10 32.87 -7.75
N LEU A 450 -3.93 33.33 -7.31
CA LEU A 450 -3.41 33.04 -5.97
C LEU A 450 -4.33 33.61 -4.88
N ASP A 451 -4.81 34.85 -5.07
CA ASP A 451 -5.75 35.48 -4.14
C ASP A 451 -7.07 34.71 -4.08
N ALA A 452 -7.59 34.26 -5.23
CA ALA A 452 -8.82 33.47 -5.31
C ALA A 452 -8.71 32.13 -4.60
N LEU A 453 -7.63 31.36 -4.89
CA LEU A 453 -7.39 30.06 -4.25
C LEU A 453 -7.25 30.17 -2.73
N ASN A 454 -6.60 31.23 -2.24
CA ASN A 454 -6.35 31.42 -0.82
C ASN A 454 -7.56 31.99 -0.06
N SER A 455 -8.36 32.88 -0.68
CA SER A 455 -9.51 33.52 -0.04
C SER A 455 -10.81 32.69 -0.06
N SER A 456 -10.83 31.61 -0.81
CA SER A 456 -11.98 30.71 -0.91
C SER A 456 -12.45 30.14 0.43
N ALA A 457 -13.70 29.70 0.50
CA ALA A 457 -14.20 28.91 1.62
C ALA A 457 -13.45 27.60 1.79
N ASP A 458 -13.10 26.95 0.67
CA ASP A 458 -12.33 25.71 0.58
C ASP A 458 -10.97 26.01 -0.06
N PRO A 459 -9.95 26.48 0.71
CA PRO A 459 -8.68 26.94 0.16
C PRO A 459 -7.90 25.84 -0.54
N VAL A 460 -7.19 26.21 -1.61
CA VAL A 460 -6.26 25.33 -2.32
C VAL A 460 -4.85 25.87 -2.16
N ASN A 461 -3.94 25.04 -1.67
CA ASN A 461 -2.56 25.42 -1.41
C ASN A 461 -1.76 25.41 -2.71
N ALA A 462 -1.19 26.58 -3.06
CA ALA A 462 -0.46 26.76 -4.29
C ALA A 462 0.97 26.20 -4.20
N ILE A 463 1.37 25.44 -5.23
CA ILE A 463 2.75 25.03 -5.48
C ILE A 463 3.28 25.94 -6.59
N ARG A 464 4.33 26.68 -6.32
CA ARG A 464 4.81 27.67 -7.27
C ARG A 464 6.33 27.72 -7.36
N GLN A 465 6.80 28.13 -8.53
CA GLN A 465 8.20 28.42 -8.73
C GLN A 465 8.53 29.80 -8.14
N VAL A 466 9.50 29.83 -7.24
CA VAL A 466 9.98 31.07 -6.62
C VAL A 466 11.45 31.25 -7.01
N PRO A 467 11.82 32.40 -7.60
CA PRO A 467 13.20 32.69 -7.96
C PRO A 467 14.14 32.53 -6.75
N GLY A 468 15.23 31.81 -6.94
CA GLY A 468 16.21 31.52 -5.87
C GLY A 468 15.83 30.40 -4.91
N ALA A 469 14.55 29.99 -4.79
CA ALA A 469 14.11 28.91 -3.93
C ALA A 469 13.71 27.64 -4.71
N GLY A 470 13.37 27.77 -5.99
CA GLY A 470 12.88 26.68 -6.82
C GLY A 470 11.37 26.48 -6.71
N ILE A 471 10.89 25.23 -6.83
CA ILE A 471 9.47 24.89 -6.71
C ILE A 471 9.18 24.58 -5.25
N VAL A 472 8.31 25.36 -4.65
CA VAL A 472 8.02 25.36 -3.22
C VAL A 472 6.51 25.34 -2.95
N VAL A 473 6.14 24.81 -1.79
CA VAL A 473 4.78 24.86 -1.27
C VAL A 473 4.55 26.22 -0.63
N MET A 474 3.61 27.01 -1.16
CA MET A 474 3.29 28.36 -0.69
C MET A 474 1.84 28.46 -0.18
N GLY A 475 1.39 27.46 0.55
CA GLY A 475 0.10 27.42 1.21
C GLY A 475 0.14 26.47 2.40
N GLY A 476 -0.57 26.82 3.46
CA GLY A 476 -0.62 26.00 4.70
C GLY A 476 -2.03 25.95 5.29
N ARG A 477 -3.07 25.97 4.44
CA ARG A 477 -4.47 25.99 4.83
C ARG A 477 -5.13 24.62 4.65
N THR A 478 -6.04 24.31 5.55
CA THR A 478 -6.97 23.19 5.42
C THR A 478 -8.10 23.55 4.44
N LEU A 479 -9.03 22.63 4.19
CA LEU A 479 -10.25 22.89 3.41
C LEU A 479 -11.36 23.57 4.23
N ASP A 480 -11.05 24.09 5.43
CA ASP A 480 -11.96 24.84 6.27
C ASP A 480 -11.35 26.20 6.59
N ASN A 481 -11.81 27.25 5.93
CA ASN A 481 -11.25 28.61 6.09
C ASN A 481 -11.80 29.36 7.33
N THR A 482 -12.48 28.67 8.25
CA THR A 482 -12.90 29.28 9.51
C THR A 482 -11.69 29.59 10.40
N ALA A 483 -11.80 30.61 11.26
CA ALA A 483 -10.67 31.15 12.01
C ALA A 483 -9.91 30.10 12.85
N ASN A 484 -10.61 29.12 13.43
CA ASN A 484 -10.04 28.11 14.31
C ASN A 484 -9.46 26.89 13.57
N ASN A 485 -9.93 26.63 12.35
CA ASN A 485 -9.62 25.41 11.60
C ASN A 485 -8.72 25.62 10.39
N ARG A 486 -8.48 26.88 10.03
CA ARG A 486 -7.82 27.31 8.79
C ARG A 486 -6.45 26.70 8.52
N TYR A 487 -5.66 26.44 9.55
CA TYR A 487 -4.24 26.11 9.38
C TYR A 487 -3.94 24.63 9.63
N ILE A 488 -3.17 24.05 8.72
CA ILE A 488 -2.75 22.64 8.75
C ILE A 488 -2.02 22.30 10.05
N ASN A 489 -1.07 23.15 10.47
CA ASN A 489 -0.30 22.91 11.69
C ASN A 489 -1.19 22.93 12.95
N ILE A 490 -2.24 23.76 12.99
CA ILE A 490 -3.19 23.80 14.10
C ILE A 490 -3.92 22.47 14.22
N ARG A 491 -4.55 21.99 13.13
CA ARG A 491 -5.31 20.74 13.18
C ARG A 491 -4.40 19.53 13.44
N ARG A 492 -3.24 19.47 12.79
CA ARG A 492 -2.28 18.38 13.00
C ARG A 492 -1.68 18.37 14.41
N SER A 493 -1.44 19.56 15.00
CA SER A 493 -1.04 19.65 16.41
C SER A 493 -2.13 19.15 17.35
N LEU A 494 -3.42 19.44 17.06
CA LEU A 494 -4.53 18.90 17.85
C LEU A 494 -4.57 17.38 17.76
N ILE A 495 -4.55 16.80 16.55
CA ILE A 495 -4.49 15.33 16.32
C ILE A 495 -3.34 14.71 17.13
N PHE A 496 -2.16 15.33 17.07
CA PHE A 496 -0.99 14.86 17.82
C PHE A 496 -1.20 14.90 19.33
N ILE A 497 -1.71 16.02 19.87
CA ILE A 497 -1.98 16.19 21.30
C ILE A 497 -3.08 15.23 21.76
N GLU A 498 -4.18 15.11 21.01
CA GLU A 498 -5.29 14.19 21.29
C GLU A 498 -4.79 12.75 21.38
N LYS A 499 -3.95 12.31 20.43
CA LYS A 499 -3.35 10.98 20.45
C LYS A 499 -2.43 10.77 21.63
N GLN A 500 -1.57 11.76 21.96
CA GLN A 500 -0.68 11.67 23.11
C GLN A 500 -1.45 11.60 24.43
N ILE A 501 -2.51 12.38 24.58
CA ILE A 501 -3.38 12.34 25.76
C ILE A 501 -4.03 10.95 25.90
N LYS A 502 -4.54 10.40 24.81
CA LYS A 502 -5.12 9.05 24.76
C LYS A 502 -4.13 7.98 25.22
N ASP A 503 -2.90 8.03 24.66
CA ASP A 503 -1.85 7.06 24.99
C ASP A 503 -1.37 7.22 26.45
N LEU A 504 -1.19 8.47 26.91
CA LEU A 504 -0.77 8.82 28.27
C LEU A 504 -1.80 8.50 29.35
N ALA A 505 -3.09 8.54 28.99
CA ALA A 505 -4.18 8.22 29.93
C ALA A 505 -4.57 6.73 29.90
N SER A 506 -4.02 5.93 28.99
CA SER A 506 -4.41 4.53 28.81
C SER A 506 -4.21 3.65 30.05
N PHE A 507 -3.21 3.97 30.89
CA PHE A 507 -2.96 3.25 32.14
C PHE A 507 -4.11 3.37 33.16
N ALA A 508 -4.96 4.40 33.02
CA ALA A 508 -6.07 4.66 33.95
C ALA A 508 -7.26 3.68 33.76
N ILE A 509 -7.24 2.89 32.69
CA ILE A 509 -8.32 1.93 32.38
C ILE A 509 -8.31 0.81 33.43
N PHE A 510 -9.45 0.62 34.09
CA PHE A 510 -9.64 -0.31 35.21
C PHE A 510 -8.89 0.02 36.52
N GLU A 511 -8.27 1.20 36.65
CA GLU A 511 -7.74 1.67 37.92
C GLU A 511 -8.85 2.23 38.82
N ASN A 512 -8.58 2.32 40.15
CA ASN A 512 -9.52 2.89 41.08
C ASN A 512 -9.74 4.38 40.80
N ASN A 513 -11.01 4.78 40.61
CA ASN A 513 -11.39 6.15 40.28
C ASN A 513 -11.38 7.05 41.52
N ASP A 514 -10.20 7.52 41.93
CA ASP A 514 -9.94 8.30 43.13
C ASP A 514 -9.01 9.50 42.86
N ALA A 515 -8.82 10.34 43.86
CA ALA A 515 -7.96 11.52 43.81
C ALA A 515 -6.48 11.18 43.48
N ARG A 516 -6.02 9.96 43.80
CA ARG A 516 -4.66 9.49 43.49
C ARG A 516 -4.50 9.27 42.01
N LEU A 517 -5.43 8.56 41.37
CA LEU A 517 -5.46 8.37 39.94
C LEU A 517 -5.51 9.70 39.19
N TRP A 518 -6.41 10.61 39.62
CA TRP A 518 -6.53 11.94 38.99
C TRP A 518 -5.23 12.75 39.06
N SER A 519 -4.52 12.68 40.21
CA SER A 519 -3.23 13.33 40.37
C SER A 519 -2.14 12.74 39.45
N GLN A 520 -2.14 11.42 39.24
CA GLN A 520 -1.20 10.74 38.33
C GLN A 520 -1.46 11.15 36.87
N ILE A 521 -2.71 11.11 36.41
CA ILE A 521 -3.11 11.56 35.07
C ILE A 521 -2.69 13.02 34.85
N ARG A 522 -3.06 13.91 35.78
CA ARG A 522 -2.72 15.33 35.70
C ARG A 522 -1.21 15.57 35.63
N SER A 523 -0.42 14.85 36.43
CA SER A 523 1.04 14.97 36.44
C SER A 523 1.65 14.51 35.08
N SER A 524 1.19 13.39 34.58
CA SER A 524 1.63 12.85 33.29
C SER A 524 1.35 13.81 32.12
N LEU A 525 0.12 14.32 32.04
CA LEU A 525 -0.29 15.25 30.99
C LEU A 525 0.41 16.61 31.10
N ASN A 526 0.60 17.13 32.34
CA ASN A 526 1.36 18.37 32.55
C ASN A 526 2.82 18.21 32.11
N SER A 527 3.46 17.09 32.37
CA SER A 527 4.85 16.84 31.97
C SER A 527 4.96 16.81 30.44
N PHE A 528 4.02 16.17 29.75
CA PHE A 528 3.97 16.15 28.29
C PHE A 528 3.76 17.56 27.71
N LEU A 529 2.74 18.28 28.16
CA LEU A 529 2.41 19.61 27.64
C LEU A 529 3.50 20.65 27.93
N LEU A 530 4.16 20.55 29.08
CA LEU A 530 5.33 21.37 29.41
C LEU A 530 6.46 21.14 28.42
N GLY A 531 6.81 19.88 28.15
CA GLY A 531 7.82 19.54 27.13
C GLY A 531 7.45 20.02 25.73
N TYR A 532 6.19 19.88 25.33
CA TYR A 532 5.69 20.37 24.05
C TYR A 532 5.72 21.90 23.95
N TRP A 533 5.39 22.62 25.02
CA TRP A 533 5.53 24.06 25.10
C TRP A 533 7.01 24.50 25.02
N GLN A 534 7.92 23.85 25.73
CA GLN A 534 9.36 24.14 25.70
C GLN A 534 9.96 23.96 24.29
N GLN A 535 9.43 23.04 23.50
CA GLN A 535 9.80 22.86 22.08
C GLN A 535 9.22 23.97 21.17
N GLY A 536 8.39 24.86 21.71
CA GLY A 536 7.74 25.93 20.93
C GLY A 536 6.42 25.51 20.27
N GLY A 537 5.83 24.37 20.68
CA GLY A 537 4.56 23.85 20.15
C GLY A 537 3.33 24.63 20.61
N LEU A 538 3.42 25.32 21.75
CA LEU A 538 2.33 26.13 22.30
C LEU A 538 2.74 27.60 22.42
N ARG A 539 1.74 28.48 22.33
CA ARG A 539 1.90 29.94 22.46
C ARG A 539 1.80 30.33 23.93
N GLY A 540 2.58 31.33 24.34
CA GLY A 540 2.59 31.90 25.69
C GLY A 540 4.00 32.00 26.25
N THR A 541 4.26 33.02 27.05
CA THR A 541 5.55 33.24 27.73
C THR A 541 5.65 32.49 29.05
N ASP A 542 4.51 32.02 29.56
CA ASP A 542 4.39 31.25 30.81
C ASP A 542 3.56 29.99 30.52
N PRO A 543 3.89 28.83 31.14
CA PRO A 543 3.12 27.61 30.97
C PRO A 543 1.62 27.76 31.27
N LYS A 544 1.26 28.59 32.24
CA LYS A 544 -0.14 28.86 32.58
C LYS A 544 -0.93 29.57 31.48
N GLN A 545 -0.26 30.28 30.59
CA GLN A 545 -0.87 30.90 29.40
C GLN A 545 -0.94 29.94 28.22
N ALA A 546 -0.11 28.91 28.23
CA ALA A 546 0.06 27.99 27.14
C ALA A 546 -0.90 26.80 27.20
N TYR A 547 -1.15 26.30 28.41
CA TYR A 547 -2.06 25.15 28.59
C TYR A 547 -2.59 25.07 30.02
N TYR A 548 -3.67 24.29 30.18
CA TYR A 548 -4.13 23.83 31.48
C TYR A 548 -4.59 22.37 31.41
N VAL A 549 -4.47 21.66 32.50
CA VAL A 549 -4.98 20.29 32.69
C VAL A 549 -5.79 20.25 33.97
N LYS A 550 -7.05 19.88 33.86
CA LYS A 550 -7.98 19.80 34.97
C LYS A 550 -8.53 18.37 35.06
N VAL A 551 -8.25 17.72 36.18
CA VAL A 551 -8.74 16.38 36.52
C VAL A 551 -8.97 16.39 38.04
N ASP A 552 -10.19 16.67 38.47
CA ASP A 552 -10.58 16.83 39.86
C ASP A 552 -12.09 16.61 40.06
N GLU A 553 -12.57 16.82 41.27
CA GLU A 553 -14.00 16.66 41.62
C GLU A 553 -14.93 17.58 40.84
N SER A 554 -14.43 18.68 40.24
CA SER A 554 -15.24 19.58 39.41
C SER A 554 -15.40 19.08 38.00
N THR A 555 -14.51 18.22 37.50
CA THR A 555 -14.59 17.58 36.18
C THR A 555 -15.20 16.19 36.28
N THR A 556 -14.98 15.45 37.38
CA THR A 556 -15.47 14.08 37.58
C THR A 556 -16.40 14.08 38.81
N THR A 557 -17.69 14.06 38.54
CA THR A 557 -18.72 14.06 39.57
C THR A 557 -18.88 12.67 40.20
N PHE A 558 -19.54 12.59 41.39
CA PHE A 558 -19.85 11.30 42.00
C PHE A 558 -20.66 10.36 41.09
N SER A 559 -21.55 10.92 40.28
CA SER A 559 -22.28 10.16 39.25
C SER A 559 -21.35 9.61 38.18
N ASP A 560 -20.32 10.35 37.77
CA ASP A 560 -19.32 9.85 36.81
C ASP A 560 -18.51 8.70 37.42
N ILE A 561 -18.11 8.81 38.69
CA ILE A 561 -17.42 7.74 39.42
C ILE A 561 -18.26 6.45 39.43
N GLN A 562 -19.55 6.56 39.77
CA GLN A 562 -20.47 5.43 39.77
C GLN A 562 -20.64 4.79 38.39
N ASN A 563 -20.52 5.58 37.33
CA ASN A 563 -20.58 5.12 35.92
C ASN A 563 -19.20 4.73 35.35
N GLY A 564 -18.16 4.65 36.20
CA GLY A 564 -16.81 4.27 35.76
C GLY A 564 -16.12 5.30 34.87
N ARG A 565 -16.45 6.60 34.96
CA ARG A 565 -15.90 7.65 34.10
C ARG A 565 -14.91 8.52 34.87
N VAL A 566 -13.80 8.87 34.21
CA VAL A 566 -12.89 9.95 34.60
C VAL A 566 -12.91 10.99 33.48
N ASN A 567 -13.29 12.22 33.84
CA ASN A 567 -13.36 13.32 32.87
C ASN A 567 -12.09 14.17 33.00
N ILE A 568 -11.39 14.29 31.87
CA ILE A 568 -10.14 15.05 31.75
C ILE A 568 -10.41 16.27 30.88
N GLU A 569 -10.15 17.46 31.37
CA GLU A 569 -10.26 18.70 30.63
C GLU A 569 -8.87 19.27 30.34
N VAL A 570 -8.54 19.47 29.05
CA VAL A 570 -7.27 20.01 28.61
C VAL A 570 -7.51 21.17 27.65
N GLY A 571 -6.93 22.33 27.96
CA GLY A 571 -6.91 23.48 27.07
C GLY A 571 -5.51 23.82 26.62
N VAL A 572 -5.32 24.10 25.34
CA VAL A 572 -4.02 24.41 24.74
C VAL A 572 -4.08 25.64 23.84
N ALA A 573 -3.08 26.51 23.93
CA ALA A 573 -2.91 27.67 23.07
C ALA A 573 -1.93 27.35 21.95
N LEU A 574 -2.44 27.05 20.74
CA LEU A 574 -1.63 26.63 19.60
C LEU A 574 -0.90 27.78 18.91
N GLN A 575 0.19 27.47 18.20
CA GLN A 575 1.01 28.42 17.44
C GLN A 575 0.40 28.66 16.05
N TYR A 576 0.04 29.91 15.76
CA TYR A 576 -0.41 30.33 14.43
C TYR A 576 0.79 30.66 13.51
N PRO A 577 0.77 30.31 12.24
CA PRO A 577 1.81 30.68 11.30
C PRO A 577 1.72 32.16 10.94
N ALA A 578 2.86 32.79 10.66
CA ALA A 578 2.89 34.09 10.00
C ALA A 578 2.69 33.91 8.49
N GLU A 579 1.48 34.09 8.00
CA GLU A 579 1.14 33.94 6.58
C GLU A 579 1.42 35.25 5.80
N PHE A 580 1.20 36.39 6.44
CA PHE A 580 1.40 37.72 5.83
C PHE A 580 2.43 38.51 6.63
N VAL A 581 3.42 39.10 5.92
CA VAL A 581 4.38 40.03 6.47
C VAL A 581 4.07 41.41 5.87
N VAL A 582 3.59 42.33 6.70
CA VAL A 582 3.28 43.70 6.27
C VAL A 582 4.44 44.65 6.66
N ILE A 583 5.11 45.21 5.66
CA ILE A 583 6.16 46.19 5.86
C ILE A 583 5.59 47.59 5.61
N LYS A 584 5.59 48.44 6.62
CA LYS A 584 5.24 49.87 6.48
C LYS A 584 6.50 50.66 6.25
N LEU A 585 6.70 51.16 5.03
CA LEU A 585 7.82 51.99 4.67
C LEU A 585 7.34 53.46 4.61
N GLY A 586 7.91 54.32 5.41
CA GLY A 586 7.69 55.79 5.37
C GLY A 586 8.93 56.51 4.84
N GLN A 587 8.76 57.44 3.93
CA GLN A 587 9.82 58.36 3.53
C GLN A 587 9.93 59.47 4.58
N LEU A 588 11.10 59.61 5.21
CA LEU A 588 11.41 60.77 6.03
C LEU A 588 11.67 61.97 5.08
N THR A 589 10.75 62.91 5.01
CA THR A 589 11.03 64.24 4.42
C THR A 589 11.99 64.95 5.37
N GLY A 590 13.14 65.40 4.88
CA GLY A 590 14.32 65.86 5.62
C GLY A 590 14.13 67.09 6.52
N ASN A 591 13.09 67.21 7.30
CA ASN A 591 12.85 68.16 8.36
C ASN A 591 12.36 67.48 9.65
N ALA A 592 13.13 66.49 10.15
CA ALA A 592 13.02 66.13 11.56
C ALA A 592 14.05 67.00 12.30
N SER A 593 13.64 68.24 12.65
CA SER A 593 14.31 68.96 13.71
C SER A 593 14.13 68.17 15.03
N ALA A 594 15.21 68.02 15.78
CA ALA A 594 15.42 67.36 17.03
C ALA A 594 14.35 67.61 18.08
#